data_1f8b01b9d26a25726e2f31da36f38377
#
_entry.id   1f8b01b9d26a25726e2f31da36f38377
#
_cell.length_a   1.000
_cell.length_b   1.000
_cell.length_c   1.000
_cell.angle_alpha   90.00
_cell.angle_beta   90.00
_cell.angle_gamma   90.00
#
_symmetry.space_group_name_H-M   'P 1'
#
loop_
_entity.id
_entity.type
_entity.pdbx_description
1 polymer ?
#
loop_
_entity_poly.entity_id
_entity_poly.type
_entity_poly.pdbx_seq_one_letter_code
_entity_poly.pdbx_strand_id
1 'polypeptide(L)'
;MENLAIRLMRLMALALNLEECWFDDKIRDHITSLTVNYYPELDQPAVKGQFRRSEHTDWGSLSILFHDGEPGLQIKSSDGKWEDIPLVSDAFVVNLGDLMASWTNDRWKSTYHRVVIPEGHSNDRLSIVFFHQPAYDTLIECIPTCTSPNDPPHHAPTTSGEWILSMLEKTTR
;
A
#
# COMPACT_ATOMS: atom_id res chain seq x y z
N MET A 1 2.12 -1.74 15.67
CA MET A 1 2.19 -1.85 14.20
C MET A 1 3.63 -1.98 13.71
N GLU A 2 4.60 -1.22 14.21
CA GLU A 2 6.01 -1.28 13.79
C GLU A 2 6.59 -2.69 13.83
N ASN A 3 6.48 -3.39 14.98
CA ASN A 3 6.98 -4.76 15.11
C ASN A 3 6.36 -5.73 14.09
N LEU A 4 5.11 -5.52 13.69
CA LEU A 4 4.47 -6.32 12.65
C LEU A 4 5.06 -5.98 11.28
N ALA A 5 5.23 -4.69 10.96
CA ALA A 5 5.84 -4.25 9.72
C ALA A 5 7.27 -4.79 9.55
N ILE A 6 8.11 -4.70 10.61
CA ILE A 6 9.48 -5.26 10.60
C ILE A 6 9.46 -6.76 10.29
N ARG A 7 8.58 -7.53 10.94
CA ARG A 7 8.47 -8.97 10.68
C ARG A 7 8.02 -9.26 9.24
N LEU A 8 7.06 -8.50 8.72
CA LEU A 8 6.62 -8.63 7.33
C LEU A 8 7.75 -8.29 6.35
N MET A 9 8.52 -7.22 6.59
CA MET A 9 9.66 -6.85 5.76
C MET A 9 10.75 -7.93 5.77
N ARG A 10 11.02 -8.58 6.91
CA ARG A 10 11.95 -9.70 7.00
C ARG A 10 11.45 -10.92 6.20
N LEU A 11 10.16 -11.27 6.31
CA LEU A 11 9.57 -12.33 5.49
C LEU A 11 9.65 -12.01 3.98
N MET A 12 9.47 -10.75 3.61
CA MET A 12 9.64 -10.29 2.23
C MET A 12 11.09 -10.40 1.76
N ALA A 13 12.07 -10.10 2.62
CA ALA A 13 13.48 -10.31 2.30
C ALA A 13 13.76 -11.79 1.96
N LEU A 14 13.31 -12.71 2.81
CA LEU A 14 13.44 -14.15 2.57
C LEU A 14 12.74 -14.59 1.27
N ALA A 15 11.54 -14.08 0.99
CA ALA A 15 10.81 -14.38 -0.24
C ALA A 15 11.52 -13.87 -1.52
N LEU A 16 12.40 -12.88 -1.38
CA LEU A 16 13.25 -12.33 -2.44
C LEU A 16 14.63 -12.99 -2.51
N ASN A 17 14.89 -14.06 -1.75
CA ASN A 17 16.19 -14.72 -1.60
C ASN A 17 17.30 -13.76 -1.11
N LEU A 18 16.94 -12.89 -0.17
CA LEU A 18 17.86 -11.99 0.53
C LEU A 18 18.07 -12.47 1.97
N GLU A 19 19.09 -11.90 2.64
CA GLU A 19 19.25 -12.08 4.07
C GLU A 19 18.02 -11.55 4.83
N GLU A 20 17.58 -12.23 5.89
CA GLU A 20 16.36 -11.86 6.64
C GLU A 20 16.36 -10.40 7.08
N CYS A 21 17.50 -9.86 7.48
CA CYS A 21 17.66 -8.48 7.97
C CYS A 21 17.97 -7.45 6.87
N TRP A 22 17.85 -7.81 5.60
CA TRP A 22 18.25 -6.94 4.46
C TRP A 22 17.57 -5.55 4.46
N PHE A 23 16.35 -5.46 4.96
CA PHE A 23 15.62 -4.21 5.06
C PHE A 23 15.82 -3.46 6.38
N ASP A 24 16.41 -4.07 7.41
CA ASP A 24 16.44 -3.52 8.78
C ASP A 24 17.09 -2.15 8.89
N ASP A 25 18.21 -1.92 8.20
CA ASP A 25 18.91 -0.64 8.15
C ASP A 25 18.14 0.42 7.36
N LYS A 26 17.37 0.00 6.36
CA LYS A 26 16.57 0.85 5.47
C LYS A 26 15.29 1.37 6.12
N ILE A 27 14.82 0.66 7.15
CA ILE A 27 13.55 0.96 7.84
C ILE A 27 13.77 1.38 9.31
N ARG A 28 15.02 1.53 9.78
CA ARG A 28 15.31 1.86 11.17
C ARG A 28 14.74 3.21 11.59
N ASP A 29 14.97 4.24 10.77
CA ASP A 29 14.52 5.62 11.01
C ASP A 29 13.38 5.97 10.02
N HIS A 30 12.39 5.10 9.96
CA HIS A 30 11.29 5.16 9.01
C HIS A 30 10.43 6.42 9.16
N ILE A 31 9.90 6.91 8.03
CA ILE A 31 8.98 8.07 7.98
C ILE A 31 7.51 7.64 7.83
N THR A 32 7.16 6.57 8.50
CA THR A 32 5.83 5.94 8.49
C THR A 32 4.76 6.86 9.08
N SER A 33 3.55 6.77 8.53
CA SER A 33 2.38 7.49 9.05
C SER A 33 1.24 6.53 9.43
N LEU A 34 0.47 6.92 10.44
CA LEU A 34 -0.77 6.27 10.83
C LEU A 34 -1.93 7.21 10.52
N THR A 35 -2.84 6.75 9.69
CA THR A 35 -4.00 7.54 9.25
C THR A 35 -5.30 6.87 9.67
N VAL A 36 -6.20 7.65 10.26
CA VAL A 36 -7.56 7.23 10.57
C VAL A 36 -8.49 7.82 9.51
N ASN A 37 -9.20 6.96 8.79
CA ASN A 37 -10.19 7.37 7.80
C ASN A 37 -11.59 7.07 8.33
N TYR A 38 -12.33 8.12 8.62
CA TYR A 38 -13.73 8.04 8.98
C TYR A 38 -14.59 8.49 7.80
N TYR A 39 -15.47 7.63 7.36
CA TYR A 39 -16.45 7.87 6.30
C TYR A 39 -17.83 7.91 6.95
N PRO A 40 -18.46 9.09 7.05
CA PRO A 40 -19.73 9.21 7.72
C PRO A 40 -20.84 8.45 7.00
N GLU A 41 -21.91 8.13 7.75
CA GLU A 41 -23.16 7.67 7.20
C GLU A 41 -23.69 8.65 6.14
N LEU A 42 -24.39 8.13 5.15
CA LEU A 42 -24.99 8.94 4.10
C LEU A 42 -26.46 9.24 4.42
N ASP A 43 -26.81 10.51 4.48
CA ASP A 43 -28.20 10.98 4.64
C ASP A 43 -29.09 10.69 3.41
N GLN A 44 -28.46 10.48 2.25
CA GLN A 44 -29.13 10.22 0.97
C GLN A 44 -28.46 9.02 0.27
N PRO A 45 -29.20 8.27 -0.56
CA PRO A 45 -28.61 7.22 -1.36
C PRO A 45 -27.44 7.74 -2.20
N ALA A 46 -26.36 6.95 -2.27
CA ALA A 46 -25.19 7.28 -3.06
C ALA A 46 -25.55 7.49 -4.54
N VAL A 47 -25.02 8.54 -5.14
CA VAL A 47 -25.18 8.77 -6.57
C VAL A 47 -24.27 7.81 -7.37
N LYS A 48 -24.71 7.46 -8.58
CA LYS A 48 -23.94 6.56 -9.45
C LYS A 48 -22.51 7.10 -9.66
N GLY A 49 -21.52 6.26 -9.38
CA GLY A 49 -20.09 6.62 -9.51
C GLY A 49 -19.51 7.37 -8.32
N GLN A 50 -20.25 7.53 -7.24
CA GLN A 50 -19.73 8.07 -6.00
C GLN A 50 -18.87 7.02 -5.27
N PHE A 51 -17.69 7.44 -4.82
CA PHE A 51 -16.76 6.65 -4.03
C PHE A 51 -16.52 7.31 -2.67
N ARG A 52 -16.26 6.52 -1.65
CA ARG A 52 -15.69 6.99 -0.39
C ARG A 52 -14.21 7.34 -0.55
N ARG A 53 -13.50 6.54 -1.36
CA ARG A 53 -12.13 6.81 -1.81
C ARG A 53 -11.98 6.34 -3.25
N SER A 54 -11.53 7.22 -4.15
CA SER A 54 -11.25 6.87 -5.55
C SER A 54 -10.10 5.87 -5.68
N GLU A 55 -9.97 5.27 -6.84
CA GLU A 55 -8.89 4.32 -7.12
C GLU A 55 -7.51 4.96 -6.99
N HIS A 56 -6.60 4.28 -6.33
CA HIS A 56 -5.22 4.71 -6.10
C HIS A 56 -4.34 3.51 -5.75
N THR A 57 -3.04 3.75 -5.74
CA THR A 57 -2.01 2.88 -5.13
C THR A 57 -1.45 3.55 -3.89
N ASP A 58 -0.86 2.78 -2.99
CA ASP A 58 -0.12 3.31 -1.85
C ASP A 58 1.33 3.59 -2.25
N TRP A 59 1.92 4.62 -1.69
CA TRP A 59 3.22 5.12 -2.14
C TRP A 59 4.43 4.42 -1.51
N GLY A 60 4.24 3.79 -0.34
CA GLY A 60 5.31 3.25 0.48
C GLY A 60 5.79 1.84 0.11
N SER A 61 6.39 1.17 1.09
CA SER A 61 6.80 -0.23 0.97
C SER A 61 5.62 -1.17 1.15
N LEU A 62 4.86 -1.03 2.24
CA LEU A 62 3.63 -1.78 2.53
C LEU A 62 2.66 -0.94 3.34
N SER A 63 1.39 -1.31 3.29
CA SER A 63 0.33 -0.76 4.12
C SER A 63 -0.32 -1.87 4.94
N ILE A 64 -0.61 -1.60 6.20
CA ILE A 64 -1.31 -2.51 7.10
C ILE A 64 -2.60 -1.81 7.51
N LEU A 65 -3.74 -2.34 7.05
CA LEU A 65 -5.05 -1.75 7.25
C LEU A 65 -5.87 -2.58 8.23
N PHE A 66 -6.40 -1.91 9.24
CA PHE A 66 -7.51 -2.37 10.08
C PHE A 66 -8.82 -1.75 9.58
N HIS A 67 -9.92 -2.49 9.62
CA HIS A 67 -11.27 -2.02 9.32
C HIS A 67 -12.26 -2.47 10.39
N ASP A 68 -13.34 -1.75 10.52
CA ASP A 68 -14.40 -1.94 11.52
C ASP A 68 -15.41 -3.06 11.18
N GLY A 69 -15.21 -3.76 10.06
CA GLY A 69 -16.16 -4.78 9.58
C GLY A 69 -17.14 -4.26 8.53
N GLU A 70 -17.15 -2.96 8.23
CA GLU A 70 -18.00 -2.42 7.16
C GLU A 70 -17.38 -2.68 5.78
N PRO A 71 -18.18 -3.13 4.79
CA PRO A 71 -17.72 -3.47 3.45
C PRO A 71 -17.36 -2.24 2.61
N GLY A 72 -16.84 -2.50 1.41
CA GLY A 72 -16.60 -1.48 0.40
C GLY A 72 -15.14 -1.34 -0.05
N LEU A 73 -14.18 -1.98 0.61
CA LEU A 73 -12.82 -2.05 0.10
C LEU A 73 -12.76 -3.02 -1.08
N GLN A 74 -12.28 -2.52 -2.22
CA GLN A 74 -12.08 -3.29 -3.44
C GLN A 74 -10.64 -3.17 -3.94
N ILE A 75 -10.13 -4.25 -4.50
CA ILE A 75 -8.85 -4.30 -5.22
C ILE A 75 -9.09 -4.53 -6.71
N LYS A 76 -8.15 -4.08 -7.53
CA LYS A 76 -8.13 -4.37 -8.97
C LYS A 76 -7.29 -5.60 -9.23
N SER A 77 -7.92 -6.68 -9.65
CA SER A 77 -7.24 -7.93 -9.98
C SER A 77 -6.41 -7.81 -11.27
N SER A 78 -5.58 -8.80 -11.53
CA SER A 78 -4.67 -8.81 -12.69
C SER A 78 -5.39 -8.81 -14.05
N ASP A 79 -6.64 -9.27 -14.10
CA ASP A 79 -7.51 -9.22 -15.29
C ASP A 79 -8.28 -7.89 -15.41
N GLY A 80 -8.00 -6.94 -14.53
CA GLY A 80 -8.56 -5.58 -14.53
C GLY A 80 -9.93 -5.44 -13.87
N LYS A 81 -10.45 -6.50 -13.26
CA LYS A 81 -11.74 -6.45 -12.55
C LYS A 81 -11.58 -5.95 -11.12
N TRP A 82 -12.64 -5.38 -10.59
CA TRP A 82 -12.74 -4.98 -9.18
C TRP A 82 -13.32 -6.13 -8.37
N GLU A 83 -12.64 -6.48 -7.30
CA GLU A 83 -13.00 -7.56 -6.39
C GLU A 83 -13.09 -7.03 -4.97
N ASP A 84 -14.16 -7.42 -4.26
CA ASP A 84 -14.34 -7.06 -2.86
C ASP A 84 -13.35 -7.81 -1.97
N ILE A 85 -12.73 -7.09 -1.03
CA ILE A 85 -11.90 -7.72 0.00
C ILE A 85 -12.82 -8.38 1.03
N PRO A 86 -12.66 -9.68 1.30
CA PRO A 86 -13.43 -10.37 2.32
C PRO A 86 -13.23 -9.75 3.71
N LEU A 87 -14.31 -9.58 4.44
CA LEU A 87 -14.26 -9.16 5.83
C LEU A 87 -13.87 -10.36 6.71
N VAL A 88 -12.69 -10.33 7.29
CA VAL A 88 -12.17 -11.37 8.18
C VAL A 88 -11.97 -10.76 9.56
N SER A 89 -12.67 -11.28 10.57
CA SER A 89 -12.53 -10.81 11.95
C SER A 89 -11.10 -11.00 12.46
N ASP A 90 -10.63 -10.04 13.24
CA ASP A 90 -9.32 -10.06 13.88
C ASP A 90 -8.12 -10.19 12.89
N ALA A 91 -8.33 -9.76 11.65
CA ALA A 91 -7.30 -9.75 10.62
C ALA A 91 -7.00 -8.33 10.13
N PHE A 92 -5.77 -8.16 9.65
CA PHE A 92 -5.37 -6.97 8.90
C PHE A 92 -5.37 -7.29 7.41
N VAL A 93 -5.74 -6.29 6.60
CA VAL A 93 -5.43 -6.32 5.16
C VAL A 93 -4.04 -5.73 4.98
N VAL A 94 -3.17 -6.44 4.25
CA VAL A 94 -1.82 -5.96 3.93
C VAL A 94 -1.67 -5.88 2.42
N ASN A 95 -1.23 -4.74 1.92
CA ASN A 95 -0.89 -4.54 0.51
C ASN A 95 0.49 -3.90 0.37
N LEU A 96 1.10 -4.10 -0.79
CA LEU A 96 2.38 -3.51 -1.16
C LEU A 96 2.16 -2.16 -1.84
N GLY A 97 3.09 -1.24 -1.62
CA GLY A 97 3.08 0.07 -2.24
C GLY A 97 4.10 0.22 -3.37
N ASP A 98 4.12 1.41 -3.96
CA ASP A 98 4.90 1.71 -5.17
C ASP A 98 6.41 1.58 -4.97
N LEU A 99 6.93 1.93 -3.78
CA LEU A 99 8.36 1.74 -3.50
C LEU A 99 8.75 0.26 -3.45
N MET A 100 7.87 -0.63 -2.95
CA MET A 100 8.14 -2.06 -3.00
C MET A 100 8.09 -2.59 -4.44
N ALA A 101 7.17 -2.09 -5.27
CA ALA A 101 7.14 -2.43 -6.68
C ALA A 101 8.44 -2.00 -7.38
N SER A 102 8.91 -0.78 -7.12
CA SER A 102 10.18 -0.27 -7.65
C SER A 102 11.38 -1.10 -7.18
N TRP A 103 11.50 -1.41 -5.88
CA TRP A 103 12.55 -2.27 -5.36
C TRP A 103 12.60 -3.64 -6.02
N THR A 104 11.42 -4.21 -6.31
CA THR A 104 11.30 -5.57 -6.86
C THR A 104 11.21 -5.62 -8.38
N ASN A 105 11.53 -4.50 -9.08
CA ASN A 105 11.45 -4.42 -10.54
C ASN A 105 10.09 -4.83 -11.10
N ASP A 106 9.00 -4.40 -10.43
CA ASP A 106 7.61 -4.76 -10.73
C ASP A 106 7.28 -6.26 -10.60
N ARG A 107 8.20 -7.07 -10.03
CA ARG A 107 7.93 -8.47 -9.70
C ARG A 107 6.77 -8.58 -8.70
N TRP A 108 6.72 -7.69 -7.73
CA TRP A 108 5.57 -7.46 -6.86
C TRP A 108 4.94 -6.12 -7.21
N LYS A 109 3.63 -6.10 -7.32
CA LYS A 109 2.92 -4.92 -7.80
C LYS A 109 2.29 -4.15 -6.67
N SER A 110 2.28 -2.82 -6.79
CA SER A 110 1.41 -1.97 -6.02
C SER A 110 -0.01 -2.11 -6.59
N THR A 111 -0.91 -2.63 -5.77
CA THR A 111 -2.25 -2.98 -6.23
C THR A 111 -3.19 -1.79 -6.13
N TYR A 112 -3.83 -1.41 -7.25
CA TYR A 112 -4.90 -0.43 -7.25
C TYR A 112 -6.04 -0.89 -6.35
N HIS A 113 -6.50 0.01 -5.49
CA HIS A 113 -7.63 -0.23 -4.62
C HIS A 113 -8.50 1.03 -4.48
N ARG A 114 -9.71 0.84 -4.00
CA ARG A 114 -10.70 1.91 -3.82
C ARG A 114 -11.67 1.56 -2.69
N VAL A 115 -12.42 2.55 -2.20
CA VAL A 115 -13.52 2.33 -1.25
C VAL A 115 -14.81 2.79 -1.90
N VAL A 116 -15.69 1.82 -2.20
CA VAL A 116 -17.02 2.07 -2.75
C VAL A 116 -18.06 2.21 -1.65
N ILE A 117 -19.25 2.61 -2.03
CA ILE A 117 -20.45 2.55 -1.21
C ILE A 117 -21.26 1.37 -1.75
N PRO A 118 -21.31 0.21 -1.05
CA PRO A 118 -22.06 -0.93 -1.53
C PRO A 118 -23.55 -0.62 -1.58
N GLU A 119 -24.26 -1.25 -2.52
CA GLU A 119 -25.70 -1.07 -2.68
C GLU A 119 -26.46 -1.47 -1.40
N GLY A 120 -27.36 -0.62 -0.93
CA GLY A 120 -28.10 -0.82 0.30
C GLY A 120 -27.32 -0.53 1.60
N HIS A 121 -26.08 -0.07 1.52
CA HIS A 121 -25.28 0.32 2.67
C HIS A 121 -25.16 1.85 2.74
N SER A 122 -25.56 2.42 3.85
CA SER A 122 -25.39 3.85 4.14
C SER A 122 -24.57 4.10 5.40
N ASN A 123 -24.25 3.04 6.17
CA ASN A 123 -23.58 3.13 7.46
C ASN A 123 -22.25 3.90 7.38
N ASP A 124 -21.86 4.47 8.49
CA ASP A 124 -20.50 4.96 8.64
C ASP A 124 -19.48 3.80 8.53
N ARG A 125 -18.24 4.14 8.22
CA ARG A 125 -17.13 3.20 8.10
C ARG A 125 -15.87 3.81 8.66
N LEU A 126 -15.14 3.03 9.46
CA LEU A 126 -13.85 3.42 10.00
C LEU A 126 -12.75 2.48 9.47
N SER A 127 -11.63 3.04 9.07
CA SER A 127 -10.41 2.28 8.84
C SER A 127 -9.19 3.01 9.38
N ILE A 128 -8.21 2.23 9.86
CA ILE A 128 -6.93 2.73 10.35
C ILE A 128 -5.85 2.11 9.48
N VAL A 129 -5.03 2.95 8.84
CA VAL A 129 -3.98 2.51 7.91
C VAL A 129 -2.62 2.91 8.45
N PHE A 130 -1.74 1.95 8.59
CA PHE A 130 -0.33 2.13 8.87
C PHE A 130 0.43 2.07 7.55
N PHE A 131 0.77 3.23 6.99
CA PHE A 131 1.55 3.37 5.76
C PHE A 131 3.03 3.28 6.11
N HIS A 132 3.60 2.08 5.96
CA HIS A 132 5.01 1.86 6.24
C HIS A 132 5.88 2.44 5.13
N GLN A 133 6.82 3.28 5.54
CA GLN A 133 7.69 4.01 4.65
C GLN A 133 9.15 3.81 5.11
N PRO A 134 10.12 3.54 4.22
CA PRO A 134 11.53 3.50 4.60
C PRO A 134 12.01 4.82 5.21
N ALA A 135 13.25 4.84 5.73
CA ALA A 135 13.88 6.08 6.16
C ALA A 135 13.98 7.08 4.99
N TYR A 136 13.95 8.38 5.30
CA TYR A 136 13.90 9.45 4.30
C TYR A 136 14.99 9.32 3.23
N ASP A 137 16.24 9.08 3.67
CA ASP A 137 17.41 9.01 2.79
C ASP A 137 17.66 7.60 2.22
N THR A 138 16.77 6.64 2.50
CA THR A 138 16.92 5.28 1.96
C THR A 138 16.84 5.32 0.44
N LEU A 139 17.91 4.84 -0.20
CA LEU A 139 17.96 4.65 -1.64
C LEU A 139 17.04 3.50 -2.06
N ILE A 140 16.15 3.78 -2.97
CA ILE A 140 15.24 2.84 -3.60
C ILE A 140 15.79 2.57 -5.00
N GLU A 141 16.49 1.48 -5.12
CA GLU A 141 17.02 0.97 -6.39
C GLU A 141 16.64 -0.50 -6.54
N CYS A 142 16.61 -0.99 -7.77
CA CYS A 142 16.18 -2.35 -8.00
C CYS A 142 17.09 -3.36 -7.28
N ILE A 143 16.47 -4.26 -6.52
CA ILE A 143 17.12 -5.34 -5.77
C ILE A 143 17.83 -6.28 -6.80
N PRO A 144 19.13 -6.62 -6.59
CA PRO A 144 19.88 -7.44 -7.55
C PRO A 144 19.22 -8.79 -7.88
N THR A 145 18.53 -9.41 -6.93
CA THR A 145 17.81 -10.67 -7.16
C THR A 145 16.53 -10.51 -8.01
N CYS A 146 16.13 -9.28 -8.29
CA CYS A 146 14.95 -8.94 -9.10
C CYS A 146 15.31 -8.46 -10.51
N THR A 147 16.58 -8.51 -10.90
CA THR A 147 17.05 -8.15 -12.25
C THR A 147 17.76 -9.30 -12.94
N SER A 148 17.86 -9.19 -14.25
CA SER A 148 18.67 -10.08 -15.08
C SER A 148 19.17 -9.32 -16.32
N PRO A 149 20.10 -9.88 -17.12
CA PRO A 149 20.49 -9.29 -18.41
C PRO A 149 19.32 -9.08 -19.38
N ASN A 150 18.26 -9.91 -19.25
CA ASN A 150 17.06 -9.82 -20.09
C ASN A 150 15.92 -9.02 -19.43
N ASP A 151 16.09 -8.60 -18.18
CA ASP A 151 15.12 -7.83 -17.40
C ASP A 151 15.88 -6.79 -16.54
N PRO A 152 16.41 -5.72 -17.18
CA PRO A 152 17.15 -4.67 -16.50
C PRO A 152 16.22 -3.83 -15.59
N PRO A 153 16.75 -2.98 -14.69
CA PRO A 153 15.94 -2.10 -13.86
C PRO A 153 14.96 -1.25 -14.67
N HIS A 154 13.68 -1.29 -14.32
CA HIS A 154 12.60 -0.52 -14.96
C HIS A 154 12.51 0.91 -14.42
N HIS A 155 12.97 1.13 -13.21
CA HIS A 155 12.84 2.40 -12.49
C HIS A 155 14.22 3.01 -12.24
N ALA A 156 14.32 4.33 -12.42
CA ALA A 156 15.50 5.06 -11.99
C ALA A 156 15.59 5.07 -10.45
N PRO A 157 16.79 4.98 -9.86
CA PRO A 157 16.96 5.12 -8.43
C PRO A 157 16.41 6.46 -7.92
N THR A 158 15.80 6.43 -6.74
CA THR A 158 15.29 7.61 -6.01
C THR A 158 15.47 7.39 -4.51
N THR A 159 15.34 8.42 -3.69
CA THR A 159 15.21 8.22 -2.25
C THR A 159 13.75 8.10 -1.83
N SER A 160 13.50 7.42 -0.70
CA SER A 160 12.15 7.31 -0.13
C SER A 160 11.51 8.70 0.07
N GLY A 161 12.28 9.66 0.56
CA GLY A 161 11.82 11.02 0.80
C GLY A 161 11.50 11.78 -0.47
N GLU A 162 12.38 11.74 -1.49
CA GLU A 162 12.13 12.39 -2.79
C GLU A 162 10.89 11.82 -3.47
N TRP A 163 10.70 10.50 -3.38
CA TRP A 163 9.50 9.86 -3.91
C TRP A 163 8.24 10.41 -3.26
N ILE A 164 8.15 10.42 -1.92
CA ILE A 164 7.00 10.94 -1.18
C ILE A 164 6.72 12.39 -1.53
N LEU A 165 7.75 13.25 -1.57
CA LEU A 165 7.58 14.65 -1.96
C LEU A 165 7.02 14.78 -3.37
N SER A 166 7.51 13.99 -4.32
CA SER A 166 7.01 13.99 -5.70
C SER A 166 5.53 13.60 -5.79
N MET A 167 5.09 12.63 -4.94
CA MET A 167 3.70 12.19 -4.91
C MET A 167 2.78 13.22 -4.24
N LEU A 168 3.26 13.89 -3.19
CA LEU A 168 2.52 15.01 -2.56
C LEU A 168 2.31 16.16 -3.55
N GLU A 169 3.32 16.55 -4.30
CA GLU A 169 3.19 17.60 -5.32
C GLU A 169 2.19 17.25 -6.42
N LYS A 170 2.10 15.98 -6.83
CA LYS A 170 1.12 15.52 -7.83
C LYS A 170 -0.31 15.55 -7.31
N THR A 171 -0.51 15.34 -6.01
CA THR A 171 -1.86 15.27 -5.40
C THR A 171 -2.40 16.65 -4.97
N THR A 172 -1.54 17.67 -4.90
CA THR A 172 -1.92 19.04 -4.50
C THR A 172 -2.17 19.99 -5.68
N ARG A 173 -1.99 19.51 -6.91
CA ARG A 173 -2.31 20.22 -8.16
C ARG A 173 -3.67 19.80 -8.71
#